data_89ceada2a51dbd316592c66cf2382e86
#
_entry.id   89ceada2a51dbd316592c66cf2382e86
#
_cell.length_a   1.000
_cell.length_b   1.000
_cell.length_c   1.000
_cell.angle_alpha   90.00
_cell.angle_beta   90.00
_cell.angle_gamma   90.00
#
_symmetry.space_group_name_H-M   'P 1'
#
loop_
_entity.id
_entity.type
_entity.pdbx_description
1 polymer ?
#
loop_
_entity_poly.entity_id
_entity_poly.type
_entity_poly.pdbx_seq_one_letter_code
_entity_poly.pdbx_strand_id
1 'polypeptide(L)'
;MKPRTTDLSKGRREFLRAVWPAGALVCLGGPLPARGQEKEKIKPSSQAPAQKHKFLVDANVTFEDMFNFAYRDSFIPLMLVLAKAGGREKFVEILKKGSSEAASIGIQNAAKALPKRDLAAFVTPLKNPDHFWKNVLSLSIVEDSPKAFEIKVTECLWAKTFRGMNAADIGFATICFPDYASASGFNPKLKMIRTKTLMQGHDCCNHRYVMEG
;
A
#
# COMPACT_ATOMS: atom_id res chain seq x y z
N MET A 1 37.88 12.44 -17.13
CA MET A 1 37.03 12.00 -16.00
C MET A 1 35.57 12.10 -16.47
N LYS A 2 34.89 10.97 -16.70
CA LYS A 2 33.46 10.94 -17.06
C LYS A 2 32.63 10.95 -15.77
N PRO A 3 31.56 11.73 -15.65
CA PRO A 3 30.69 11.70 -14.48
C PRO A 3 29.94 10.37 -14.43
N ARG A 4 29.98 9.69 -13.27
CA ARG A 4 29.14 8.52 -12.97
C ARG A 4 27.67 9.00 -12.92
N THR A 5 26.90 8.63 -13.92
CA THR A 5 25.45 8.71 -13.85
C THR A 5 24.97 7.67 -12.83
N THR A 6 24.60 8.09 -11.65
CA THR A 6 23.91 7.25 -10.68
C THR A 6 22.55 6.85 -11.27
N ASP A 7 22.37 5.56 -11.48
CA ASP A 7 21.12 4.98 -12.02
C ASP A 7 19.95 5.16 -11.05
N LEU A 8 19.28 6.30 -11.17
CA LEU A 8 18.08 6.66 -10.40
C LEU A 8 16.89 5.71 -10.66
N SER A 9 16.98 4.87 -11.72
CA SER A 9 15.93 3.93 -12.09
C SER A 9 15.86 2.74 -11.15
N LYS A 10 16.97 2.33 -10.56
CA LYS A 10 17.09 1.17 -9.67
C LYS A 10 16.47 1.45 -8.29
N GLY A 11 16.76 2.61 -7.72
CA GLY A 11 16.17 3.06 -6.46
C GLY A 11 14.65 3.26 -6.54
N ARG A 12 14.15 3.73 -7.70
CA ARG A 12 12.70 3.88 -7.95
C ARG A 12 11.96 2.55 -7.96
N ARG A 13 12.51 1.52 -8.59
CA ARG A 13 11.90 0.18 -8.65
C ARG A 13 11.90 -0.50 -7.28
N GLU A 14 12.93 -0.31 -6.49
CA GLU A 14 13.02 -0.85 -5.13
C GLU A 14 12.07 -0.11 -4.18
N PHE A 15 11.94 1.21 -4.31
CA PHE A 15 10.97 2.00 -3.56
C PHE A 15 9.53 1.57 -3.86
N LEU A 16 9.17 1.45 -5.14
CA LEU A 16 7.83 1.01 -5.54
C LEU A 16 7.51 -0.42 -5.08
N ARG A 17 8.50 -1.32 -5.08
CA ARG A 17 8.34 -2.69 -4.55
C ARG A 17 8.19 -2.73 -3.04
N ALA A 18 8.71 -1.77 -2.32
CA ALA A 18 8.66 -1.74 -0.85
C ALA A 18 7.45 -0.96 -0.29
N VAL A 19 6.95 0.06 -0.99
CA VAL A 19 5.72 0.79 -0.61
C VAL A 19 4.47 -0.03 -0.92
N TRP A 20 4.56 -0.89 -1.94
CA TRP A 20 3.47 -1.73 -2.41
C TRP A 20 2.96 -2.78 -1.42
N PRO A 21 3.80 -3.45 -0.62
CA PRO A 21 3.33 -4.55 0.23
C PRO A 21 2.66 -4.14 1.52
N ALA A 22 2.76 -2.90 1.97
CA ALA A 22 2.28 -2.55 3.31
C ALA A 22 0.77 -2.74 3.48
N GLY A 23 -0.01 -2.48 2.43
CA GLY A 23 -1.45 -2.75 2.45
C GLY A 23 -1.83 -4.16 1.95
N ALA A 24 -1.04 -4.72 1.03
CA ALA A 24 -1.35 -6.01 0.39
C ALA A 24 -0.65 -7.21 1.04
N LEU A 25 0.49 -7.04 1.71
CA LEU A 25 1.29 -8.11 2.31
C LEU A 25 0.68 -8.67 3.59
N VAL A 26 -0.15 -7.92 4.29
CA VAL A 26 -0.97 -8.46 5.39
C VAL A 26 -1.93 -9.54 4.87
N CYS A 27 -2.26 -9.48 3.59
CA CYS A 27 -3.20 -10.41 2.95
C CYS A 27 -2.58 -11.70 2.40
N LEU A 28 -1.25 -11.78 2.24
CA LEU A 28 -0.57 -12.91 1.59
C LEU A 28 0.23 -13.81 2.53
N GLY A 29 0.02 -13.71 3.86
CA GLY A 29 0.57 -14.68 4.82
C GLY A 29 2.10 -14.72 4.90
N GLY A 30 2.80 -13.61 4.65
CA GLY A 30 4.22 -13.52 4.94
C GLY A 30 4.49 -13.71 6.43
N PRO A 31 5.53 -14.47 6.85
CA PRO A 31 5.81 -14.71 8.25
C PRO A 31 6.12 -13.38 8.95
N LEU A 32 5.35 -13.08 10.00
CA LEU A 32 5.69 -12.02 10.94
C LEU A 32 7.04 -12.37 11.56
N PRO A 33 8.02 -11.46 11.63
CA PRO A 33 9.27 -11.73 12.31
C PRO A 33 8.98 -11.96 13.79
N ALA A 34 9.20 -13.21 14.25
CA ALA A 34 9.14 -13.55 15.66
C ALA A 34 10.16 -12.69 16.41
N ARG A 35 9.71 -12.04 17.47
CA ARG A 35 10.54 -11.23 18.38
C ARG A 35 11.53 -12.17 19.07
N GLY A 36 12.80 -12.07 18.71
CA GLY A 36 13.90 -12.70 19.43
C GLY A 36 14.55 -13.90 18.74
N GLN A 37 15.24 -13.67 17.64
CA GLN A 37 16.33 -14.55 17.22
C GLN A 37 17.53 -13.70 16.75
N GLU A 38 18.71 -14.12 17.20
CA GLU A 38 20.01 -13.54 16.89
C GLU A 38 20.23 -13.37 15.38
N LYS A 39 20.94 -12.30 15.04
CA LYS A 39 21.34 -11.96 13.68
C LYS A 39 22.26 -13.04 13.09
N GLU A 40 21.69 -14.05 12.50
CA GLU A 40 22.45 -14.89 11.58
C GLU A 40 22.71 -14.07 10.31
N LYS A 41 23.98 -13.83 9.99
CA LYS A 41 24.41 -13.16 8.79
C LYS A 41 24.06 -14.03 7.59
N ILE A 42 22.88 -13.80 7.00
CA ILE A 42 22.51 -14.40 5.72
C ILE A 42 23.47 -13.84 4.68
N LYS A 43 24.44 -14.65 4.25
CA LYS A 43 25.25 -14.37 3.06
C LYS A 43 24.29 -14.22 1.88
N PRO A 44 24.45 -13.18 1.01
CA PRO A 44 23.65 -13.10 -0.19
C PRO A 44 23.94 -14.36 -1.03
N SER A 45 22.98 -15.25 -1.16
CA SER A 45 23.05 -16.37 -2.08
C SER A 45 23.16 -15.78 -3.48
N SER A 46 24.11 -16.28 -4.27
CA SER A 46 24.18 -16.03 -5.70
C SER A 46 22.79 -16.35 -6.26
N GLN A 47 22.03 -15.33 -6.66
CA GLN A 47 20.71 -15.53 -7.21
C GLN A 47 20.83 -16.27 -8.53
N ALA A 48 20.56 -17.55 -8.52
CA ALA A 48 20.17 -18.26 -9.72
C ALA A 48 19.04 -17.45 -10.39
N PRO A 49 18.98 -17.33 -11.73
CA PRO A 49 17.94 -16.60 -12.42
C PRO A 49 16.58 -17.12 -11.91
N ALA A 50 15.75 -16.20 -11.40
CA ALA A 50 14.48 -16.54 -10.80
C ALA A 50 13.69 -17.41 -11.78
N GLN A 51 13.53 -18.68 -11.45
CA GLN A 51 12.82 -19.64 -12.28
C GLN A 51 11.37 -19.14 -12.35
N LYS A 52 10.92 -18.68 -13.52
CA LYS A 52 9.55 -18.26 -13.70
C LYS A 52 8.65 -19.44 -13.43
N HIS A 53 7.79 -19.34 -12.42
CA HIS A 53 6.81 -20.37 -12.14
C HIS A 53 5.92 -20.53 -13.36
N LYS A 54 5.74 -21.77 -13.83
CA LYS A 54 4.93 -22.13 -15.00
C LYS A 54 3.55 -21.47 -14.99
N PHE A 55 2.90 -21.44 -13.82
CA PHE A 55 1.57 -20.85 -13.64
C PHE A 55 1.46 -19.33 -13.85
N LEU A 56 2.58 -18.61 -13.75
CA LEU A 56 2.61 -17.16 -13.99
C LEU A 56 2.89 -16.78 -15.46
N VAL A 57 3.28 -17.76 -16.28
CA VAL A 57 3.69 -17.53 -17.68
C VAL A 57 2.58 -17.95 -18.66
N ASP A 58 1.85 -19.02 -18.34
CA ASP A 58 0.91 -19.66 -19.28
C ASP A 58 -0.57 -19.37 -18.98
N ALA A 59 -0.86 -18.58 -17.93
CA ALA A 59 -2.23 -18.37 -17.53
C ALA A 59 -2.83 -17.16 -18.29
N ASN A 60 -3.92 -17.39 -19.01
CA ASN A 60 -4.85 -16.36 -19.44
C ASN A 60 -5.63 -15.77 -18.25
N VAL A 61 -4.92 -15.52 -17.14
CA VAL A 61 -5.47 -14.94 -15.91
C VAL A 61 -5.42 -13.44 -16.03
N THR A 62 -6.58 -12.81 -15.98
CA THR A 62 -6.67 -11.36 -16.02
C THR A 62 -6.27 -10.75 -14.67
N PHE A 63 -5.98 -9.45 -14.67
CA PHE A 63 -5.80 -8.70 -13.43
C PHE A 63 -7.04 -8.80 -12.53
N GLU A 64 -8.23 -8.76 -13.11
CA GLU A 64 -9.50 -8.89 -12.39
C GLU A 64 -9.63 -10.25 -11.71
N ASP A 65 -9.25 -11.35 -12.39
CA ASP A 65 -9.28 -12.69 -11.81
C ASP A 65 -8.38 -12.77 -10.57
N MET A 66 -7.15 -12.26 -10.67
CA MET A 66 -6.20 -12.24 -9.56
C MET A 66 -6.69 -11.38 -8.41
N PHE A 67 -7.26 -10.21 -8.70
CA PHE A 67 -7.81 -9.32 -7.69
C PHE A 67 -9.02 -9.97 -6.98
N ASN A 68 -9.93 -10.55 -7.74
CA ASN A 68 -11.11 -11.22 -7.21
C ASN A 68 -10.71 -12.43 -6.34
N PHE A 69 -9.80 -13.27 -6.80
CA PHE A 69 -9.28 -14.38 -6.01
C PHE A 69 -8.66 -13.91 -4.69
N ALA A 70 -7.81 -12.87 -4.74
CA ALA A 70 -7.14 -12.36 -3.54
C ALA A 70 -8.11 -11.74 -2.53
N TYR A 71 -9.04 -10.91 -2.99
CA TYR A 71 -9.90 -10.13 -2.11
C TYR A 71 -11.30 -10.71 -1.95
N ARG A 72 -12.04 -10.86 -3.06
CA ARG A 72 -13.45 -11.28 -3.02
C ARG A 72 -13.59 -12.71 -2.53
N ASP A 73 -12.75 -13.63 -3.01
CA ASP A 73 -12.93 -15.05 -2.81
C ASP A 73 -12.10 -15.60 -1.63
N SER A 74 -11.10 -14.84 -1.16
CA SER A 74 -10.20 -15.30 -0.08
C SER A 74 -10.20 -14.37 1.12
N PHE A 75 -9.67 -13.14 0.97
CA PHE A 75 -9.43 -12.26 2.11
C PHE A 75 -10.71 -11.79 2.80
N ILE A 76 -11.67 -11.26 2.06
CA ILE A 76 -12.90 -10.70 2.65
C ILE A 76 -13.73 -11.76 3.38
N PRO A 77 -14.01 -12.96 2.80
CA PRO A 77 -14.73 -14.02 3.51
C PRO A 77 -14.04 -14.42 4.83
N LEU A 78 -12.71 -14.59 4.81
CA LEU A 78 -11.95 -14.90 6.03
C LEU A 78 -12.11 -13.80 7.10
N MET A 79 -11.95 -12.53 6.71
CA MET A 79 -12.08 -11.41 7.64
C MET A 79 -13.49 -11.31 8.22
N LEU A 80 -14.54 -11.58 7.43
CA LEU A 80 -15.93 -11.58 7.91
C LEU A 80 -16.17 -12.69 8.94
N VAL A 81 -15.62 -13.89 8.74
CA VAL A 81 -15.71 -14.99 9.71
C VAL A 81 -15.00 -14.63 11.01
N LEU A 82 -13.78 -14.08 10.93
CA LEU A 82 -13.02 -13.64 12.11
C LEU A 82 -13.73 -12.50 12.84
N ALA A 83 -14.28 -11.54 12.11
CA ALA A 83 -15.04 -10.43 12.70
C ALA A 83 -16.30 -10.92 13.44
N LYS A 84 -16.99 -11.93 12.88
CA LYS A 84 -18.14 -12.56 13.54
C LYS A 84 -17.72 -13.27 14.83
N ALA A 85 -16.60 -14.00 14.82
CA ALA A 85 -16.11 -14.75 15.97
C ALA A 85 -15.58 -13.85 17.10
N GLY A 86 -14.87 -12.78 16.78
CA GLY A 86 -14.18 -11.91 17.74
C GLY A 86 -14.93 -10.63 18.13
N GLY A 87 -16.10 -10.38 17.55
CA GLY A 87 -16.81 -9.09 17.66
C GLY A 87 -16.29 -8.07 16.64
N ARG A 88 -17.18 -7.64 15.73
CA ARG A 88 -16.81 -6.86 14.53
C ARG A 88 -16.09 -5.55 14.85
N GLU A 89 -16.59 -4.78 15.80
CA GLU A 89 -15.98 -3.48 16.18
C GLU A 89 -14.56 -3.64 16.70
N LYS A 90 -14.38 -4.56 17.68
CA LYS A 90 -13.07 -4.87 18.25
C LYS A 90 -12.09 -5.38 17.19
N PHE A 91 -12.57 -6.21 16.28
CA PHE A 91 -11.77 -6.74 15.18
C PHE A 91 -11.33 -5.64 14.21
N VAL A 92 -12.22 -4.72 13.83
CA VAL A 92 -11.89 -3.55 12.99
C VAL A 92 -10.83 -2.66 13.64
N GLU A 93 -10.89 -2.42 14.96
CA GLU A 93 -9.84 -1.65 15.66
C GLU A 93 -8.49 -2.38 15.67
N ILE A 94 -8.48 -3.70 15.83
CA ILE A 94 -7.26 -4.51 15.71
C ILE A 94 -6.67 -4.40 14.29
N LEU A 95 -7.53 -4.46 13.27
CA LEU A 95 -7.10 -4.31 11.87
C LEU A 95 -6.52 -2.92 11.60
N LYS A 96 -7.14 -1.84 12.08
CA LYS A 96 -6.61 -0.48 11.94
C LYS A 96 -5.21 -0.36 12.56
N LYS A 97 -5.03 -0.88 13.77
CA LYS A 97 -3.74 -0.86 14.45
C LYS A 97 -2.69 -1.65 13.69
N GLY A 98 -2.97 -2.90 13.36
CA GLY A 98 -2.02 -3.78 12.68
C GLY A 98 -1.65 -3.29 11.27
N SER A 99 -2.64 -2.84 10.50
CA SER A 99 -2.40 -2.32 9.15
C SER A 99 -1.60 -1.00 9.16
N SER A 100 -1.86 -0.12 10.14
CA SER A 100 -1.10 1.12 10.31
C SER A 100 0.36 0.84 10.69
N GLU A 101 0.60 -0.09 11.61
CA GLU A 101 1.96 -0.49 11.99
C GLU A 101 2.72 -1.09 10.80
N ALA A 102 2.08 -2.00 10.06
CA ALA A 102 2.66 -2.60 8.87
C ALA A 102 2.98 -1.55 7.79
N ALA A 103 2.06 -0.62 7.54
CA ALA A 103 2.26 0.47 6.59
C ALA A 103 3.43 1.40 7.00
N SER A 104 3.49 1.76 8.27
CA SER A 104 4.57 2.59 8.81
C SER A 104 5.94 1.90 8.66
N ILE A 105 6.04 0.62 9.01
CA ILE A 105 7.28 -0.16 8.84
C ILE A 105 7.67 -0.25 7.35
N GLY A 106 6.72 -0.55 6.49
CA GLY A 106 6.94 -0.68 5.05
C GLY A 106 7.48 0.61 4.44
N ILE A 107 6.82 1.74 4.72
CA ILE A 107 7.23 3.03 4.15
C ILE A 107 8.58 3.52 4.72
N GLN A 108 8.85 3.28 6.00
CA GLN A 108 10.14 3.61 6.62
C GLN A 108 11.27 2.84 5.95
N ASN A 109 11.08 1.55 5.67
CA ASN A 109 12.06 0.73 4.98
C ASN A 109 12.29 1.22 3.54
N ALA A 110 11.22 1.52 2.81
CA ALA A 110 11.32 2.08 1.48
C ALA A 110 12.04 3.43 1.45
N ALA A 111 11.75 4.28 2.43
CA ALA A 111 12.34 5.61 2.51
C ALA A 111 13.83 5.63 2.88
N LYS A 112 14.39 4.51 3.38
CA LYS A 112 15.84 4.40 3.68
C LYS A 112 16.73 4.61 2.44
N ALA A 113 16.22 4.23 1.26
CA ALA A 113 16.94 4.35 -0.01
C ALA A 113 16.84 5.76 -0.63
N LEU A 114 16.05 6.65 -0.06
CA LEU A 114 15.81 7.98 -0.61
C LEU A 114 16.78 9.01 -0.03
N PRO A 115 17.32 9.92 -0.85
CA PRO A 115 18.24 10.97 -0.39
C PRO A 115 17.52 12.03 0.47
N LYS A 116 16.23 12.21 0.27
CA LYS A 116 15.36 13.15 1.02
C LYS A 116 13.99 12.52 1.28
N ARG A 117 13.38 12.95 2.39
CA ARG A 117 12.03 12.53 2.78
C ARG A 117 11.11 13.75 2.84
N ASP A 118 11.06 14.51 1.74
CA ASP A 118 10.18 15.65 1.57
C ASP A 118 8.87 15.26 0.85
N LEU A 119 7.95 16.23 0.74
CA LEU A 119 6.67 16.03 0.06
C LEU A 119 6.87 15.59 -1.40
N ALA A 120 7.82 16.18 -2.11
CA ALA A 120 8.07 15.86 -3.51
C ALA A 120 8.49 14.39 -3.69
N ALA A 121 9.36 13.87 -2.81
CA ALA A 121 9.77 12.47 -2.83
C ALA A 121 8.59 11.52 -2.51
N PHE A 122 7.76 11.88 -1.53
CA PHE A 122 6.59 11.07 -1.16
C PHE A 122 5.55 10.97 -2.29
N VAL A 123 5.25 12.08 -2.97
CA VAL A 123 4.18 12.11 -3.98
C VAL A 123 4.61 11.67 -5.37
N THR A 124 5.90 11.49 -5.61
CA THR A 124 6.43 11.06 -6.93
C THR A 124 5.74 9.80 -7.46
N PRO A 125 5.51 8.72 -6.68
CA PRO A 125 4.79 7.55 -7.16
C PRO A 125 3.30 7.84 -7.46
N LEU A 126 2.69 8.77 -6.74
CA LEU A 126 1.29 9.15 -6.94
C LEU A 126 1.10 9.97 -8.23
N LYS A 127 2.11 10.75 -8.62
CA LYS A 127 2.11 11.49 -9.88
C LYS A 127 2.28 10.58 -11.11
N ASN A 128 2.96 9.45 -10.94
CA ASN A 128 3.25 8.50 -12.01
C ASN A 128 2.91 7.08 -11.55
N PRO A 129 1.62 6.78 -11.38
CA PRO A 129 1.19 5.46 -10.93
C PRO A 129 1.57 4.39 -11.96
N ASP A 130 2.04 3.25 -11.48
CA ASP A 130 2.31 2.10 -12.33
C ASP A 130 1.03 1.41 -12.82
N HIS A 131 1.20 0.34 -13.60
CA HIS A 131 0.07 -0.39 -14.19
C HIS A 131 -0.93 -0.91 -13.16
N PHE A 132 -0.48 -1.33 -12.00
CA PHE A 132 -1.39 -1.84 -11.00
C PHE A 132 -2.33 -0.74 -10.51
N TRP A 133 -1.79 0.42 -10.07
CA TRP A 133 -2.61 1.53 -9.58
C TRP A 133 -3.60 2.04 -10.63
N LYS A 134 -3.18 2.08 -11.89
CA LYS A 134 -4.05 2.46 -13.01
C LYS A 134 -5.20 1.48 -13.25
N ASN A 135 -5.03 0.21 -12.86
CA ASN A 135 -6.08 -0.80 -12.99
C ASN A 135 -7.03 -0.84 -11.80
N VAL A 136 -6.64 -0.30 -10.64
CA VAL A 136 -7.45 -0.34 -9.42
C VAL A 136 -8.06 0.99 -9.04
N LEU A 137 -7.52 2.11 -9.54
CA LEU A 137 -7.95 3.46 -9.21
C LEU A 137 -8.06 4.34 -10.45
N SER A 138 -9.14 5.15 -10.50
CA SER A 138 -9.20 6.35 -11.33
C SER A 138 -8.93 7.56 -10.45
N LEU A 139 -7.85 8.27 -10.71
CA LEU A 139 -7.44 9.42 -9.91
C LEU A 139 -7.05 10.63 -10.78
N SER A 140 -7.21 11.81 -10.22
CA SER A 140 -6.73 13.08 -10.78
C SER A 140 -5.98 13.88 -9.73
N ILE A 141 -5.00 14.67 -10.15
CA ILE A 141 -4.27 15.59 -9.28
C ILE A 141 -5.11 16.88 -9.17
N VAL A 142 -5.43 17.29 -7.95
CA VAL A 142 -6.20 18.50 -7.64
C VAL A 142 -5.29 19.64 -7.22
N GLU A 143 -4.25 19.35 -6.45
CA GLU A 143 -3.24 20.32 -6.02
C GLU A 143 -1.86 19.71 -6.19
N ASP A 144 -0.92 20.49 -6.76
CA ASP A 144 0.50 20.13 -6.88
C ASP A 144 1.35 21.36 -6.64
N SER A 145 1.63 21.61 -5.38
CA SER A 145 2.42 22.76 -4.94
C SER A 145 3.60 22.33 -4.05
N PRO A 146 4.59 23.21 -3.82
CA PRO A 146 5.68 22.90 -2.89
C PRO A 146 5.23 22.63 -1.45
N LYS A 147 4.04 23.11 -1.06
CA LYS A 147 3.51 23.01 0.31
C LYS A 147 2.46 21.93 0.48
N ALA A 148 1.75 21.58 -0.59
CA ALA A 148 0.68 20.62 -0.53
C ALA A 148 0.49 19.85 -1.85
N PHE A 149 0.03 18.63 -1.75
CA PHE A 149 -0.34 17.80 -2.87
C PHE A 149 -1.67 17.12 -2.58
N GLU A 150 -2.61 17.21 -3.51
CA GLU A 150 -3.92 16.57 -3.35
C GLU A 150 -4.29 15.76 -4.59
N ILE A 151 -4.80 14.54 -4.34
CA ILE A 151 -5.43 13.72 -5.36
C ILE A 151 -6.91 13.49 -5.02
N LYS A 152 -7.72 13.43 -6.07
CA LYS A 152 -9.11 13.00 -6.03
C LYS A 152 -9.21 11.63 -6.69
N VAL A 153 -9.71 10.63 -5.96
CA VAL A 153 -9.99 9.27 -6.49
C VAL A 153 -11.49 9.15 -6.73
N THR A 154 -11.89 8.88 -7.96
CA THR A 154 -13.29 8.77 -8.37
C THR A 154 -13.75 7.32 -8.54
N GLU A 155 -12.83 6.38 -8.74
CA GLU A 155 -13.11 4.95 -8.79
C GLU A 155 -12.05 4.19 -7.99
N CYS A 156 -12.49 3.16 -7.26
CA CYS A 156 -11.62 2.32 -6.46
C CYS A 156 -12.15 0.89 -6.46
N LEU A 157 -11.39 -0.04 -7.03
CA LEU A 157 -11.78 -1.43 -7.12
C LEU A 157 -11.94 -2.08 -5.74
N TRP A 158 -11.08 -1.73 -4.77
CA TRP A 158 -11.27 -2.17 -3.38
C TRP A 158 -12.59 -1.66 -2.80
N ALA A 159 -12.89 -0.38 -2.95
CA ALA A 159 -14.14 0.18 -2.41
C ALA A 159 -15.37 -0.51 -3.01
N LYS A 160 -15.36 -0.75 -4.33
CA LYS A 160 -16.43 -1.51 -5.01
C LYS A 160 -16.57 -2.91 -4.44
N THR A 161 -15.46 -3.64 -4.28
CA THR A 161 -15.46 -5.04 -3.85
C THR A 161 -15.85 -5.18 -2.37
N PHE A 162 -15.22 -4.42 -1.46
CA PHE A 162 -15.53 -4.50 -0.03
C PHE A 162 -16.94 -4.05 0.30
N ARG A 163 -17.44 -2.98 -0.33
CA ARG A 163 -18.81 -2.52 -0.14
C ARG A 163 -19.83 -3.53 -0.68
N GLY A 164 -19.55 -4.11 -1.85
CA GLY A 164 -20.41 -5.16 -2.43
C GLY A 164 -20.54 -6.41 -1.56
N MET A 165 -19.59 -6.62 -0.65
CA MET A 165 -19.57 -7.75 0.29
C MET A 165 -19.93 -7.37 1.73
N ASN A 166 -20.50 -6.19 1.98
CA ASN A 166 -20.82 -5.68 3.32
C ASN A 166 -19.60 -5.66 4.28
N ALA A 167 -18.42 -5.39 3.75
CA ALA A 167 -17.15 -5.37 4.46
C ALA A 167 -16.44 -3.99 4.39
N ALA A 168 -17.19 -2.91 4.19
CA ALA A 168 -16.63 -1.57 4.00
C ALA A 168 -15.79 -1.08 5.19
N ASP A 169 -16.16 -1.41 6.41
CA ASP A 169 -15.42 -1.10 7.64
C ASP A 169 -14.08 -1.85 7.70
N ILE A 170 -14.07 -3.13 7.32
CA ILE A 170 -12.85 -3.94 7.19
C ILE A 170 -11.98 -3.37 6.07
N GLY A 171 -12.57 -3.05 4.91
CA GLY A 171 -11.86 -2.41 3.81
C GLY A 171 -11.27 -1.05 4.19
N PHE A 172 -12.03 -0.23 4.92
CA PHE A 172 -11.50 1.02 5.45
C PHE A 172 -10.32 0.79 6.39
N ALA A 173 -10.44 -0.15 7.33
CA ALA A 173 -9.42 -0.45 8.32
C ALA A 173 -8.11 -0.99 7.69
N THR A 174 -8.22 -1.78 6.61
CA THR A 174 -7.05 -2.49 6.04
C THR A 174 -6.45 -1.81 4.81
N ILE A 175 -7.25 -1.07 4.03
CA ILE A 175 -6.81 -0.44 2.77
C ILE A 175 -6.67 1.08 2.91
N CYS A 176 -7.67 1.75 3.49
CA CYS A 176 -7.71 3.20 3.51
C CYS A 176 -7.02 3.81 4.75
N PHE A 177 -7.26 3.24 5.93
CA PHE A 177 -6.74 3.79 7.18
C PHE A 177 -5.20 3.82 7.27
N PRO A 178 -4.47 2.81 6.75
CA PRO A 178 -3.01 2.80 6.73
C PRO A 178 -2.35 3.96 5.98
N ASP A 179 -3.06 4.67 5.10
CA ASP A 179 -2.51 5.81 4.36
C ASP A 179 -1.99 6.92 5.29
N TYR A 180 -2.68 7.14 6.43
CA TYR A 180 -2.24 8.10 7.45
C TYR A 180 -0.89 7.70 8.07
N ALA A 181 -0.73 6.42 8.37
CA ALA A 181 0.50 5.88 8.92
C ALA A 181 1.63 5.86 7.89
N SER A 182 1.31 5.68 6.60
CA SER A 182 2.28 5.78 5.51
C SER A 182 2.84 7.20 5.41
N ALA A 183 2.00 8.22 5.47
CA ALA A 183 2.45 9.61 5.43
C ALA A 183 3.37 9.95 6.61
N SER A 184 2.90 9.73 7.84
CA SER A 184 3.68 10.04 9.06
C SER A 184 4.91 9.15 9.24
N GLY A 185 4.85 7.90 8.80
CA GLY A 185 5.99 6.96 8.80
C GLY A 185 7.07 7.34 7.79
N PHE A 186 6.69 7.94 6.65
CA PHE A 186 7.64 8.47 5.67
C PHE A 186 8.40 9.66 6.23
N ASN A 187 7.68 10.64 6.79
CA ASN A 187 8.22 11.79 7.48
C ASN A 187 7.26 12.22 8.58
N PRO A 188 7.68 12.36 9.86
CA PRO A 188 6.79 12.76 10.96
C PRO A 188 6.07 14.09 10.74
N LYS A 189 6.66 14.99 9.93
CA LYS A 189 6.07 16.28 9.55
C LYS A 189 5.09 16.18 8.37
N LEU A 190 5.01 15.04 7.71
CA LEU A 190 4.07 14.82 6.60
C LEU A 190 2.72 14.39 7.16
N LYS A 191 1.70 15.18 6.90
CA LYS A 191 0.33 14.89 7.32
C LYS A 191 -0.54 14.60 6.12
N MET A 192 -1.40 13.62 6.29
CA MET A 192 -2.50 13.34 5.36
C MET A 192 -3.79 13.87 5.94
N ILE A 193 -4.51 14.64 5.15
CA ILE A 193 -5.85 15.17 5.44
C ILE A 193 -6.81 14.50 4.47
N ARG A 194 -7.85 13.84 4.99
CA ARG A 194 -8.88 13.18 4.19
C ARG A 194 -10.22 13.25 4.90
N THR A 195 -11.23 13.76 4.23
CA THR A 195 -12.59 13.91 4.75
C THR A 195 -13.60 13.02 4.04
N LYS A 196 -13.22 12.48 2.87
CA LYS A 196 -14.07 11.62 2.04
C LYS A 196 -13.36 10.35 1.63
N THR A 197 -14.07 9.22 1.63
CA THR A 197 -13.61 7.97 1.02
C THR A 197 -14.75 7.24 0.31
N LEU A 198 -14.48 6.71 -0.87
CA LEU A 198 -15.39 5.81 -1.59
C LEU A 198 -15.74 4.58 -0.75
N MET A 199 -14.81 4.11 0.06
CA MET A 199 -15.01 2.95 0.95
C MET A 199 -16.11 3.19 1.98
N GLN A 200 -16.26 4.43 2.46
CA GLN A 200 -17.30 4.83 3.41
C GLN A 200 -18.57 5.37 2.74
N GLY A 201 -18.65 5.30 1.40
CA GLY A 201 -19.86 5.68 0.67
C GLY A 201 -19.89 7.11 0.15
N HIS A 202 -18.79 7.87 0.28
CA HIS A 202 -18.71 9.19 -0.33
C HIS A 202 -18.56 9.08 -1.87
N ASP A 203 -18.74 10.21 -2.54
CA ASP A 203 -18.64 10.36 -3.99
C ASP A 203 -17.21 10.22 -4.55
N CYS A 204 -16.22 10.44 -3.69
CA CYS A 204 -14.80 10.32 -4.03
C CYS A 204 -13.96 10.07 -2.77
N CYS A 205 -12.64 9.81 -2.96
CA CYS A 205 -11.65 10.02 -1.91
C CYS A 205 -10.89 11.32 -2.20
N ASN A 206 -10.59 12.08 -1.15
CA ASN A 206 -9.72 13.25 -1.21
C ASN A 206 -8.49 13.03 -0.32
N HIS A 207 -7.33 12.85 -0.93
CA HIS A 207 -6.08 12.63 -0.20
C HIS A 207 -5.20 13.86 -0.35
N ARG A 208 -5.13 14.68 0.68
CA ARG A 208 -4.31 15.88 0.73
C ARG A 208 -3.14 15.68 1.66
N TYR A 209 -1.93 15.85 1.14
CA TYR A 209 -0.67 15.71 1.87
C TYR A 209 -0.04 17.09 2.04
N VAL A 210 0.36 17.41 3.28
CA VAL A 210 1.00 18.68 3.64
C VAL A 210 2.21 18.44 4.52
N MET A 211 3.26 19.24 4.33
CA MET A 211 4.41 19.27 5.25
C MET A 211 4.17 20.34 6.32
N GLU A 212 4.16 19.91 7.58
CA GLU A 212 4.18 20.84 8.71
C GLU A 212 5.58 21.48 8.84
N GLY A 213 5.61 22.73 9.19
CA GLY A 213 6.82 23.54 9.35
C GLY A 213 7.79 23.04 10.44
#